data_80f7d637b201e9cb9b83e33767a923bc
#
_entry.id   80f7d637b201e9cb9b83e33767a923bc
#
_cell.length_a   1.000
_cell.length_b   1.000
_cell.length_c   1.000
_cell.angle_alpha   90.00
_cell.angle_beta   90.00
_cell.angle_gamma   90.00
#
_symmetry.space_group_name_H-M   'P 1'
#
loop_
_entity.id
_entity.type
_entity.pdbx_description
1 polymer ?
#
loop_
_entity_poly.entity_id
_entity_poly.type
_entity_poly.pdbx_seq_one_letter_code
_entity_poly.pdbx_strand_id
1 'polypeptide(L)'
;MPTIVQRLVGVRHSLTAYQWVALLLARLAIGFFFLMSGYNKLFVHSIQDLQAGFVEWGLPWPGLSAWLDALVQLLGGFALMVGLGTRLWALLIGFAMLVASVVATIRDVLQKDLPGAAHHLLFWGWFYYRPEPIYLTVLLLLIFLGPGKASLDQVMAGTLGIDQGPPPPCAPRSP
;
A
#
# COMPACT_ATOMS: atom_id res chain seq x y z
N MET A 1 -7.50 44.13 -3.36
CA MET A 1 -7.79 42.78 -3.93
C MET A 1 -6.62 41.88 -3.61
N PRO A 2 -6.81 40.70 -2.94
CA PRO A 2 -5.72 39.79 -2.73
C PRO A 2 -5.19 39.28 -4.05
N THR A 3 -3.88 39.34 -4.23
CA THR A 3 -3.22 38.87 -5.44
C THR A 3 -3.47 37.34 -5.59
N ILE A 4 -3.51 36.84 -6.84
CA ILE A 4 -3.71 35.41 -7.16
C ILE A 4 -2.77 34.53 -6.32
N VAL A 5 -1.55 35.00 -6.08
CA VAL A 5 -0.56 34.34 -5.23
C VAL A 5 -1.04 34.17 -3.77
N GLN A 6 -1.68 35.20 -3.18
CA GLN A 6 -2.21 35.11 -1.81
C GLN A 6 -3.38 34.13 -1.71
N ARG A 7 -4.23 34.04 -2.73
CA ARG A 7 -5.29 33.03 -2.80
C ARG A 7 -4.73 31.61 -2.92
N LEU A 8 -3.71 31.41 -3.77
CA LEU A 8 -3.04 30.13 -3.93
C LEU A 8 -2.33 29.67 -2.64
N VAL A 9 -1.68 30.58 -1.93
CA VAL A 9 -1.06 30.30 -0.63
C VAL A 9 -2.09 29.94 0.43
N GLY A 10 -3.24 30.63 0.46
CA GLY A 10 -4.35 30.32 1.37
C GLY A 10 -4.96 28.94 1.09
N VAL A 11 -5.17 28.57 -0.18
CA VAL A 11 -5.66 27.23 -0.57
C VAL A 11 -4.65 26.16 -0.17
N ARG A 12 -3.35 26.39 -0.40
CA ARG A 12 -2.30 25.46 0.03
C ARG A 12 -2.31 25.21 1.53
N HIS A 13 -2.50 26.25 2.34
CA HIS A 13 -2.54 26.13 3.80
C HIS A 13 -3.76 25.32 4.28
N SER A 14 -4.92 25.51 3.63
CA SER A 14 -6.12 24.75 3.91
C SER A 14 -5.96 23.27 3.51
N LEU A 15 -5.36 22.99 2.37
CA LEU A 15 -5.13 21.61 1.90
C LEU A 15 -4.19 20.83 2.81
N THR A 16 -3.15 21.48 3.35
CA THR A 16 -2.23 20.81 4.29
C THR A 16 -2.90 20.45 5.61
N ALA A 17 -3.91 21.20 6.04
CA ALA A 17 -4.69 20.89 7.25
C ALA A 17 -5.49 19.59 7.13
N TYR A 18 -5.92 19.22 5.91
CA TYR A 18 -6.74 18.02 5.64
C TYR A 18 -5.94 16.82 5.12
N GLN A 19 -4.63 16.92 4.95
CA GLN A 19 -3.79 15.81 4.44
C GLN A 19 -3.91 14.55 5.29
N TRP A 20 -4.05 14.67 6.60
CA TRP A 20 -4.22 13.53 7.50
C TRP A 20 -5.52 12.76 7.25
N VAL A 21 -6.60 13.47 6.84
CA VAL A 21 -7.88 12.84 6.50
C VAL A 21 -7.75 12.02 5.22
N ALA A 22 -7.06 12.57 4.20
CA ALA A 22 -6.81 11.86 2.96
C ALA A 22 -6.00 10.57 3.19
N LEU A 23 -4.96 10.65 4.04
CA LEU A 23 -4.17 9.46 4.43
C LEU A 23 -5.00 8.44 5.22
N LEU A 24 -5.86 8.90 6.12
CA LEU A 24 -6.77 8.02 6.87
C LEU A 24 -7.72 7.30 5.92
N LEU A 25 -8.36 8.03 5.01
CA LEU A 25 -9.28 7.44 4.03
C LEU A 25 -8.57 6.46 3.09
N ALA A 26 -7.39 6.81 2.58
CA ALA A 26 -6.58 5.92 1.74
C ALA A 26 -6.24 4.62 2.49
N ARG A 27 -5.84 4.72 3.76
CA ARG A 27 -5.51 3.60 4.63
C ARG A 27 -6.71 2.71 4.92
N LEU A 28 -7.85 3.30 5.23
CA LEU A 28 -9.10 2.56 5.45
C LEU A 28 -9.57 1.85 4.19
N ALA A 29 -9.55 2.53 3.05
CA ALA A 29 -9.97 1.96 1.77
C ALA A 29 -9.07 0.78 1.35
N ILE A 30 -7.75 0.98 1.35
CA ILE A 30 -6.81 -0.06 0.94
C ILE A 30 -6.76 -1.21 1.96
N GLY A 31 -6.82 -0.89 3.26
CA GLY A 31 -6.87 -1.89 4.32
C GLY A 31 -8.11 -2.76 4.25
N PHE A 32 -9.29 -2.16 4.03
CA PHE A 32 -10.55 -2.89 3.85
C PHE A 32 -10.51 -3.77 2.60
N PHE A 33 -9.96 -3.27 1.50
CA PHE A 33 -9.79 -4.07 0.28
C PHE A 33 -8.96 -5.32 0.53
N PHE A 34 -7.79 -5.19 1.17
CA PHE A 34 -6.93 -6.34 1.45
C PHE A 34 -7.51 -7.28 2.52
N LEU A 35 -8.21 -6.74 3.52
CA LEU A 35 -8.93 -7.54 4.49
C LEU A 35 -9.97 -8.44 3.79
N MET A 36 -10.78 -7.88 2.90
CA MET A 36 -11.77 -8.65 2.14
C MET A 36 -11.12 -9.61 1.16
N SER A 37 -10.03 -9.23 0.52
CA SER A 37 -9.26 -10.10 -0.38
C SER A 37 -8.71 -11.32 0.36
N GLY A 38 -8.07 -11.11 1.52
CA GLY A 38 -7.58 -12.19 2.37
C GLY A 38 -8.70 -13.08 2.92
N TYR A 39 -9.81 -12.47 3.35
CA TYR A 39 -10.99 -13.22 3.80
C TYR A 39 -11.56 -14.11 2.69
N ASN A 40 -11.73 -13.58 1.48
CA ASN A 40 -12.23 -14.35 0.36
C ASN A 40 -11.32 -15.52 0.00
N LYS A 41 -10.00 -15.34 0.05
CA LYS A 41 -9.01 -16.40 -0.24
C LYS A 41 -9.03 -17.52 0.80
N LEU A 42 -9.32 -17.20 2.06
CA LEU A 42 -9.31 -18.20 3.15
C LEU A 42 -10.65 -18.89 3.35
N PHE A 43 -11.77 -18.17 3.18
CA PHE A 43 -13.09 -18.64 3.61
C PHE A 43 -14.09 -18.84 2.48
N VAL A 44 -13.92 -18.15 1.34
CA VAL A 44 -14.86 -18.21 0.20
C VAL A 44 -14.28 -19.03 -0.94
N HIS A 45 -13.07 -18.72 -1.38
CA HIS A 45 -12.34 -19.50 -2.36
C HIS A 45 -11.48 -20.53 -1.65
N SER A 46 -11.40 -21.74 -2.24
CA SER A 46 -10.54 -22.77 -1.67
C SER A 46 -9.07 -22.32 -1.74
N ILE A 47 -8.34 -22.46 -0.64
CA ILE A 47 -6.89 -22.26 -0.63
C ILE A 47 -6.19 -23.18 -1.66
N GLN A 48 -6.84 -24.29 -2.00
CA GLN A 48 -6.38 -25.24 -3.03
C GLN A 48 -6.43 -24.65 -4.43
N ASP A 49 -7.45 -23.84 -4.74
CA ASP A 49 -7.55 -23.15 -6.03
C ASP A 49 -6.45 -22.09 -6.16
N LEU A 50 -6.14 -21.39 -5.07
CA LEU A 50 -5.04 -20.44 -5.01
C LEU A 50 -3.68 -21.15 -5.18
N GLN A 51 -3.50 -22.31 -4.55
CA GLN A 51 -2.31 -23.15 -4.71
C GLN A 51 -2.16 -23.63 -6.16
N ALA A 52 -3.24 -24.09 -6.79
CA ALA A 52 -3.23 -24.50 -8.18
C ALA A 52 -2.78 -23.36 -9.11
N GLY A 53 -3.29 -22.14 -8.88
CA GLY A 53 -2.84 -20.95 -9.59
C GLY A 53 -1.35 -20.67 -9.38
N PHE A 54 -0.83 -20.84 -8.17
CA PHE A 54 0.59 -20.61 -7.87
C PHE A 54 1.50 -21.69 -8.47
N VAL A 55 1.04 -22.95 -8.56
CA VAL A 55 1.72 -24.01 -9.32
C VAL A 55 1.82 -23.63 -10.79
N GLU A 56 0.71 -23.23 -11.38
CA GLU A 56 0.72 -22.74 -12.75
C GLU A 56 1.65 -21.54 -12.95
N TRP A 57 1.78 -20.67 -11.96
CA TRP A 57 2.65 -19.49 -12.01
C TRP A 57 4.13 -19.82 -11.78
N GLY A 58 4.44 -21.08 -11.50
CA GLY A 58 5.82 -21.51 -11.25
C GLY A 58 6.43 -20.94 -9.98
N LEU A 59 5.59 -20.54 -9.01
CA LEU A 59 6.04 -20.03 -7.72
C LEU A 59 6.66 -21.17 -6.88
N PRO A 60 7.77 -20.90 -6.19
CA PRO A 60 8.35 -21.89 -5.28
C PRO A 60 7.40 -22.13 -4.10
N TRP A 61 7.26 -23.39 -3.72
CA TRP A 61 6.44 -23.83 -2.57
C TRP A 61 5.01 -23.28 -2.59
N PRO A 62 4.21 -23.64 -3.61
CA PRO A 62 2.91 -23.00 -3.89
C PRO A 62 1.94 -23.11 -2.70
N GLY A 63 2.00 -24.19 -1.92
CA GLY A 63 1.18 -24.34 -0.71
C GLY A 63 1.52 -23.30 0.36
N LEU A 64 2.78 -23.12 0.68
CA LEU A 64 3.21 -22.13 1.67
C LEU A 64 2.97 -20.70 1.18
N SER A 65 3.27 -20.44 -0.09
CA SER A 65 3.08 -19.13 -0.71
C SER A 65 1.61 -18.70 -0.70
N ALA A 66 0.66 -19.62 -0.97
CA ALA A 66 -0.76 -19.34 -0.94
C ALA A 66 -1.27 -19.00 0.47
N TRP A 67 -0.83 -19.75 1.49
CA TRP A 67 -1.18 -19.45 2.87
C TRP A 67 -0.59 -18.11 3.34
N LEU A 68 0.68 -17.85 3.02
CA LEU A 68 1.33 -16.60 3.39
C LEU A 68 0.66 -15.40 2.72
N ASP A 69 0.34 -15.49 1.42
CA ASP A 69 -0.33 -14.41 0.70
C ASP A 69 -1.71 -14.11 1.31
N ALA A 70 -2.52 -15.14 1.57
CA ALA A 70 -3.84 -14.96 2.17
C ALA A 70 -3.78 -14.38 3.58
N LEU A 71 -2.86 -14.87 4.43
CA LEU A 71 -2.69 -14.37 5.80
C LEU A 71 -2.13 -12.95 5.84
N VAL A 72 -1.12 -12.64 5.01
CA VAL A 72 -0.55 -11.28 4.92
C VAL A 72 -1.61 -10.29 4.47
N GLN A 73 -2.48 -10.65 3.53
CA GLN A 73 -3.56 -9.78 3.10
C GLN A 73 -4.64 -9.60 4.17
N LEU A 74 -5.04 -10.67 4.85
CA LEU A 74 -6.05 -10.60 5.91
C LEU A 74 -5.56 -9.79 7.11
N LEU A 75 -4.44 -10.20 7.70
CA LEU A 75 -3.89 -9.57 8.91
C LEU A 75 -3.35 -8.16 8.60
N GLY A 76 -2.66 -8.02 7.47
CA GLY A 76 -2.12 -6.75 7.04
C GLY A 76 -3.20 -5.74 6.66
N GLY A 77 -4.29 -6.18 6.02
CA GLY A 77 -5.45 -5.34 5.75
C GLY A 77 -6.07 -4.81 7.04
N PHE A 78 -6.28 -5.67 8.03
CA PHE A 78 -6.76 -5.27 9.36
C PHE A 78 -5.78 -4.31 10.06
N ALA A 79 -4.49 -4.65 10.08
CA ALA A 79 -3.45 -3.84 10.70
C ALA A 79 -3.33 -2.45 10.05
N LEU A 80 -3.47 -2.35 8.73
CA LEU A 80 -3.50 -1.07 8.00
C LEU A 80 -4.72 -0.22 8.42
N MET A 81 -5.91 -0.81 8.56
CA MET A 81 -7.10 -0.07 8.99
C MET A 81 -6.92 0.52 10.37
N VAL A 82 -6.44 -0.27 11.31
CA VAL A 82 -6.20 0.13 12.70
C VAL A 82 -4.98 1.04 12.84
N GLY A 83 -4.02 0.93 11.92
CA GLY A 83 -2.77 1.70 11.92
C GLY A 83 -1.71 1.14 12.83
N LEU A 84 -1.63 -0.19 12.90
CA LEU A 84 -0.63 -0.91 13.68
C LEU A 84 0.48 -1.40 12.75
N GLY A 85 1.71 -0.90 12.94
CA GLY A 85 2.86 -1.26 12.11
C GLY A 85 2.62 -0.94 10.62
N THR A 86 1.97 0.18 10.32
CA THR A 86 1.50 0.52 8.97
C THR A 86 2.57 0.36 7.90
N ARG A 87 3.80 0.79 8.18
CA ARG A 87 4.92 0.70 7.23
C ARG A 87 5.32 -0.75 6.93
N LEU A 88 5.36 -1.59 7.96
CA LEU A 88 5.72 -2.99 7.83
C LEU A 88 4.67 -3.75 7.00
N TRP A 89 3.39 -3.59 7.35
CA TRP A 89 2.31 -4.26 6.64
C TRP A 89 2.13 -3.76 5.20
N ALA A 90 2.29 -2.45 4.98
CA ALA A 90 2.29 -1.88 3.63
C ALA A 90 3.44 -2.43 2.76
N LEU A 91 4.62 -2.68 3.36
CA LEU A 91 5.74 -3.28 2.66
C LEU A 91 5.49 -4.76 2.34
N LEU A 92 4.97 -5.54 3.29
CA LEU A 92 4.68 -6.97 3.08
C LEU A 92 3.60 -7.17 2.00
N ILE A 93 2.48 -6.44 2.10
CA ILE A 93 1.42 -6.49 1.10
C ILE A 93 1.93 -5.97 -0.25
N GLY A 94 2.69 -4.88 -0.24
CA GLY A 94 3.29 -4.31 -1.45
C GLY A 94 4.21 -5.28 -2.16
N PHE A 95 5.04 -6.02 -1.42
CA PHE A 95 5.87 -7.08 -1.98
C PHE A 95 5.04 -8.20 -2.60
N ALA A 96 4.01 -8.69 -1.90
CA ALA A 96 3.10 -9.71 -2.43
C ALA A 96 2.41 -9.24 -3.72
N MET A 97 1.93 -7.99 -3.76
CA MET A 97 1.30 -7.40 -4.95
C MET A 97 2.29 -7.19 -6.10
N LEU A 98 3.52 -6.81 -5.81
CA LEU A 98 4.57 -6.68 -6.82
C LEU A 98 4.84 -8.03 -7.50
N VAL A 99 5.05 -9.08 -6.71
CA VAL A 99 5.27 -10.44 -7.22
C VAL A 99 4.08 -10.89 -8.07
N ALA A 100 2.86 -10.74 -7.55
CA ALA A 100 1.63 -11.12 -8.27
C ALA A 100 1.50 -10.37 -9.61
N SER A 101 1.72 -9.05 -9.61
CA SER A 101 1.63 -8.22 -10.81
C SER A 101 2.66 -8.60 -11.87
N VAL A 102 3.91 -8.79 -11.47
CA VAL A 102 5.00 -9.15 -12.39
C VAL A 102 4.76 -10.54 -12.98
N VAL A 103 4.52 -11.53 -12.13
CA VAL A 103 4.32 -12.93 -12.58
C VAL A 103 3.11 -13.04 -13.51
N ALA A 104 1.99 -12.45 -13.13
CA ALA A 104 0.78 -12.48 -13.94
C ALA A 104 0.97 -11.75 -15.28
N THR A 105 1.67 -10.60 -15.29
CA THR A 105 1.95 -9.86 -16.53
C THR A 105 2.88 -10.63 -17.46
N ILE A 106 3.93 -11.25 -16.92
CA ILE A 106 4.84 -12.08 -17.71
C ILE A 106 4.06 -13.21 -18.41
N ARG A 107 3.17 -13.89 -17.69
CA ARG A 107 2.37 -14.96 -18.28
C ARG A 107 1.44 -14.47 -19.38
N ASP A 108 0.70 -13.39 -19.14
CA ASP A 108 -0.20 -12.82 -20.13
C ASP A 108 0.54 -12.42 -21.42
N VAL A 109 1.78 -11.96 -21.29
CA VAL A 109 2.62 -11.61 -22.45
C VAL A 109 3.18 -12.84 -23.15
N LEU A 110 3.64 -13.85 -22.39
CA LEU A 110 4.20 -15.08 -22.96
C LEU A 110 3.14 -15.96 -23.64
N GLN A 111 1.87 -15.90 -23.21
CA GLN A 111 0.78 -16.62 -23.85
C GLN A 111 0.38 -16.03 -25.23
N LYS A 112 0.87 -14.81 -25.53
CA LYS A 112 0.64 -14.18 -26.83
C LYS A 112 1.88 -14.35 -27.68
N ASP A 113 1.81 -15.21 -28.68
CA ASP A 113 2.89 -15.42 -29.68
C ASP A 113 3.06 -14.16 -30.56
N LEU A 114 3.80 -13.19 -30.06
CA LEU A 114 4.02 -11.91 -30.72
C LEU A 114 5.52 -11.70 -31.00
N PRO A 115 5.89 -11.00 -32.08
CA PRO A 115 7.28 -10.70 -32.39
C PRO A 115 7.92 -9.86 -31.29
N GLY A 116 9.21 -10.14 -30.98
CA GLY A 116 9.91 -9.69 -29.78
C GLY A 116 9.84 -8.21 -29.40
N ALA A 117 9.78 -7.29 -30.38
CA ALA A 117 9.63 -5.86 -30.10
C ALA A 117 8.26 -5.48 -29.51
N ALA A 118 7.21 -6.21 -29.87
CA ALA A 118 5.86 -5.97 -29.35
C ALA A 118 5.70 -6.45 -27.89
N HIS A 119 6.51 -7.40 -27.43
CA HIS A 119 6.47 -7.90 -26.05
C HIS A 119 6.74 -6.80 -25.01
N HIS A 120 7.68 -5.90 -25.25
CA HIS A 120 8.00 -4.82 -24.32
C HIS A 120 6.85 -3.83 -24.17
N LEU A 121 6.23 -3.42 -25.28
CA LEU A 121 5.09 -2.49 -25.26
C LEU A 121 3.87 -3.13 -24.60
N LEU A 122 3.62 -4.40 -24.89
CA LEU A 122 2.53 -5.15 -24.28
C LEU A 122 2.75 -5.39 -22.79
N PHE A 123 3.98 -5.70 -22.36
CA PHE A 123 4.30 -5.84 -20.93
C PHE A 123 3.89 -4.59 -20.15
N TRP A 124 4.32 -3.41 -20.58
CA TRP A 124 3.97 -2.17 -19.89
C TRP A 124 2.47 -1.86 -19.98
N GLY A 125 1.84 -2.09 -21.13
CA GLY A 125 0.39 -1.91 -21.30
C GLY A 125 -0.42 -2.80 -20.36
N TRP A 126 -0.12 -4.09 -20.32
CA TRP A 126 -0.81 -5.04 -19.44
C TRP A 126 -0.49 -4.81 -17.96
N PHE A 127 0.76 -4.47 -17.64
CA PHE A 127 1.16 -4.15 -16.27
C PHE A 127 0.33 -3.00 -15.69
N TYR A 128 0.16 -1.90 -16.44
CA TYR A 128 -0.61 -0.74 -15.98
C TYR A 128 -2.14 -0.92 -16.08
N TYR A 129 -2.61 -1.83 -16.91
CA TYR A 129 -4.03 -2.12 -17.02
C TYR A 129 -4.57 -2.91 -15.82
N ARG A 130 -3.70 -3.59 -15.08
CA ARG A 130 -4.06 -4.32 -13.87
C ARG A 130 -4.27 -3.40 -12.67
N PRO A 131 -5.11 -3.76 -11.70
CA PRO A 131 -5.33 -2.95 -10.50
C PRO A 131 -4.14 -2.94 -9.52
N GLU A 132 -3.25 -3.95 -9.58
CA GLU A 132 -2.14 -4.11 -8.65
C GLU A 132 -1.17 -2.92 -8.61
N PRO A 133 -0.77 -2.28 -9.73
CA PRO A 133 0.07 -1.08 -9.70
C PRO A 133 -0.56 0.11 -8.97
N ILE A 134 -1.89 0.24 -9.01
CA ILE A 134 -2.61 1.29 -8.27
C ILE A 134 -2.48 1.01 -6.78
N TYR A 135 -2.68 -0.23 -6.34
CA TYR A 135 -2.49 -0.62 -4.95
C TYR A 135 -1.05 -0.42 -4.48
N LEU A 136 -0.08 -0.79 -5.33
CA LEU A 136 1.35 -0.54 -5.06
C LEU A 136 1.64 0.94 -4.84
N THR A 137 1.07 1.81 -5.67
CA THR A 137 1.25 3.27 -5.54
C THR A 137 0.70 3.77 -4.20
N VAL A 138 -0.49 3.34 -3.79
CA VAL A 138 -1.09 3.73 -2.51
C VAL A 138 -0.28 3.18 -1.34
N LEU A 139 0.16 1.92 -1.40
CA LEU A 139 0.99 1.30 -0.37
C LEU A 139 2.34 2.01 -0.25
N LEU A 140 2.95 2.39 -1.37
CA LEU A 140 4.19 3.17 -1.39
C LEU A 140 4.00 4.53 -0.71
N LEU A 141 2.91 5.23 -1.00
CA LEU A 141 2.57 6.48 -0.32
C LEU A 141 2.45 6.27 1.20
N LEU A 142 1.81 5.17 1.65
CA LEU A 142 1.69 4.86 3.07
C LEU A 142 3.03 4.54 3.73
N ILE A 143 3.97 3.92 3.00
CA ILE A 143 5.33 3.65 3.49
C ILE A 143 6.08 4.97 3.72
N PHE A 144 6.04 5.89 2.76
CA PHE A 144 6.78 7.16 2.83
C PHE A 144 6.14 8.17 3.78
N LEU A 145 4.83 8.39 3.67
CA LEU A 145 4.11 9.37 4.49
C LEU A 145 3.85 8.86 5.91
N GLY A 146 3.92 7.54 6.11
CA GLY A 146 3.72 6.90 7.40
C GLY A 146 2.26 6.81 7.83
N PRO A 147 2.02 6.39 9.10
CA PRO A 147 0.69 6.04 9.58
C PRO A 147 -0.27 7.23 9.75
N GLY A 148 0.22 8.47 9.68
CA GLY A 148 -0.58 9.68 9.93
C GLY A 148 -0.95 9.89 11.41
N LYS A 149 -1.54 11.05 11.72
CA LYS A 149 -1.84 11.46 13.10
C LYS A 149 -2.86 10.58 13.83
N ALA A 150 -3.74 9.90 13.11
CA ALA A 150 -4.78 9.01 13.65
C ALA A 150 -4.38 7.54 13.51
N SER A 151 -3.29 7.11 14.12
CA SER A 151 -2.84 5.71 14.12
C SER A 151 -2.51 5.22 15.51
N LEU A 152 -2.71 3.93 15.75
CA LEU A 152 -2.26 3.30 16.99
C LEU A 152 -0.75 3.38 17.17
N ASP A 153 0.02 3.35 16.10
CA ASP A 153 1.47 3.53 16.14
C ASP A 153 1.85 4.85 16.81
N GLN A 154 1.09 5.92 16.54
CA GLN A 154 1.37 7.24 17.14
C GLN A 154 0.94 7.31 18.59
N VAL A 155 -0.20 6.70 18.94
CA VAL A 155 -0.64 6.61 20.34
C VAL A 155 0.38 5.82 21.16
N MET A 156 0.88 4.71 20.63
CA MET A 156 1.90 3.88 21.30
C MET A 156 3.22 4.62 21.44
N ALA A 157 3.68 5.33 20.38
CA ALA A 157 4.89 6.14 20.44
C ALA A 157 4.82 7.24 21.51
N GLY A 158 3.66 7.92 21.60
CA GLY A 158 3.41 8.90 22.64
C GLY A 158 3.41 8.32 24.07
N THR A 159 2.85 7.11 24.24
CA THR A 159 2.81 6.42 25.54
C THR A 159 4.20 5.90 25.97
N LEU A 160 5.02 5.48 25.01
CA LEU A 160 6.38 4.98 25.26
C LEU A 160 7.44 6.09 25.32
N GLY A 161 7.06 7.37 25.14
CA GLY A 161 7.97 8.51 25.18
C GLY A 161 9.04 8.52 24.08
N ILE A 162 8.84 7.77 23.01
CA ILE A 162 9.81 7.63 21.90
C ILE A 162 9.71 8.82 20.93
N ASP A 163 8.62 9.55 20.96
CA ASP A 163 8.34 10.69 20.07
C ASP A 163 8.74 12.04 20.72
N GLN A 164 9.96 12.11 21.20
CA GLN A 164 10.56 13.41 21.50
C GLN A 164 11.09 13.97 20.18
N GLY A 165 10.22 14.66 19.43
CA GLY A 165 10.65 15.55 18.36
C GLY A 165 11.73 16.49 18.86
N PRO A 166 12.59 17.04 17.98
CA PRO A 166 13.64 17.95 18.39
C PRO A 166 13.05 19.06 19.29
N PRO A 167 13.72 19.41 20.40
CA PRO A 167 13.23 20.45 21.30
C PRO A 167 12.96 21.73 20.48
N PRO A 168 11.91 22.49 20.80
CA PRO A 168 11.61 23.72 20.08
C PRO A 168 12.85 24.63 20.16
N PRO A 169 13.20 25.33 19.06
CA PRO A 169 14.32 26.24 19.06
C PRO A 169 14.14 27.23 20.20
N CYS A 170 15.19 27.37 21.03
CA CYS A 170 15.20 28.26 22.19
C CYS A 170 14.67 29.63 21.76
N ALA A 171 13.61 30.09 22.41
CA ALA A 171 13.13 31.45 22.24
C ALA A 171 14.31 32.43 22.47
N PRO A 172 14.53 33.43 21.61
CA PRO A 172 15.57 34.40 21.81
C PRO A 172 15.34 35.06 23.16
N ARG A 173 16.38 35.05 24.02
CA ARG A 173 16.35 35.79 25.26
C ARG A 173 16.15 37.28 24.91
N SER A 174 15.03 37.83 25.34
CA SER A 174 14.79 39.28 25.28
C SER A 174 15.93 39.99 26.08
N PRO A 175 16.44 41.11 25.54
CA PRO A 175 17.48 41.89 26.17
C PRO A 175 17.06 42.48 27.51
#